data_b3364d17c071c5c6a3a0df01df7e1e20
#
_entry.id   b3364d17c071c5c6a3a0df01df7e1e20
#
_cell.length_a   1.000
_cell.length_b   1.000
_cell.length_c   1.000
_cell.angle_alpha   90.00
_cell.angle_beta   90.00
_cell.angle_gamma   90.00
#
_symmetry.space_group_name_H-M   'P 1'
#
loop_
_entity.id
_entity.type
_entity.pdbx_description
1 polymer ?
#
loop_
_entity_poly.entity_id
_entity_poly.type
_entity_poly.pdbx_seq_one_letter_code
_entity_poly.pdbx_strand_id
1 'polypeptide(L)'
;MLVTDDRVDIWVGDQSPQETRHSASRITGIPEENVHLHLCHLGGGYGRNGNGPQAEQTILLANQNRGTPIHMLWTREEDFVSTTYRSMGVARLRAALDEDGWPVAMEVKTAMDEKAPGSTAGFDVASRYFAPNYRFSTHSVAFHIPVGTRRGVGAPAMNFYRESFMNELAHAAGMDPYQYRRELIARGDLPYKNDMIKALDMAAEMSDWGSPL
;
A
#
# COMPACT_ATOMS: atom_id res chain seq x y z
N MET A 1 -12.11 -21.03 15.87
CA MET A 1 -13.43 -20.49 15.52
C MET A 1 -14.52 -21.48 15.92
N LEU A 2 -15.65 -20.99 16.40
CA LEU A 2 -16.83 -21.78 16.71
C LEU A 2 -18.06 -21.08 16.09
N VAL A 3 -18.85 -21.83 15.33
CA VAL A 3 -20.14 -21.37 14.77
C VAL A 3 -21.25 -22.20 15.39
N THR A 4 -22.23 -21.57 15.99
CA THR A 4 -23.48 -22.17 16.45
C THR A 4 -24.64 -21.76 15.53
N ASP A 5 -25.87 -22.03 15.89
CA ASP A 5 -27.02 -21.63 15.07
C ASP A 5 -27.29 -20.12 15.11
N ASP A 6 -26.88 -19.46 16.19
CA ASP A 6 -27.19 -18.05 16.48
C ASP A 6 -25.95 -17.18 16.74
N ARG A 7 -24.75 -17.76 16.82
CA ARG A 7 -23.53 -17.06 17.24
C ARG A 7 -22.28 -17.55 16.51
N VAL A 8 -21.32 -16.64 16.30
CA VAL A 8 -19.97 -16.93 15.82
C VAL A 8 -18.95 -16.37 16.80
N ASP A 9 -18.01 -17.21 17.26
CA ASP A 9 -16.85 -16.80 18.04
C ASP A 9 -15.56 -17.06 17.25
N ILE A 10 -14.74 -16.01 17.06
CA ILE A 10 -13.53 -16.06 16.26
C ILE A 10 -12.34 -15.60 17.11
N TRP A 11 -11.35 -16.47 17.30
CA TRP A 11 -10.06 -16.12 17.92
C TRP A 11 -9.03 -15.97 16.82
N VAL A 12 -8.51 -14.76 16.64
CA VAL A 12 -7.62 -14.44 15.51
C VAL A 12 -6.73 -13.24 15.83
N GLY A 13 -5.49 -13.27 15.33
CA GLY A 13 -4.68 -12.07 15.21
C GLY A 13 -5.00 -11.41 13.87
N ASP A 14 -5.61 -10.22 13.88
CA ASP A 14 -6.20 -9.60 12.70
C ASP A 14 -5.87 -8.10 12.61
N GLN A 15 -5.52 -7.64 11.39
CA GLN A 15 -5.31 -6.23 11.07
C GLN A 15 -6.60 -5.51 10.64
N SER A 16 -7.62 -6.27 10.25
CA SER A 16 -8.89 -5.76 9.73
C SER A 16 -10.09 -6.49 10.36
N PRO A 17 -10.25 -6.44 11.69
CA PRO A 17 -11.24 -7.26 12.40
C PRO A 17 -12.68 -7.00 11.94
N GLN A 18 -12.99 -5.79 11.50
CA GLN A 18 -14.32 -5.47 10.99
C GLN A 18 -14.64 -6.22 9.68
N GLU A 19 -13.66 -6.34 8.79
CA GLU A 19 -13.81 -7.10 7.54
C GLU A 19 -14.01 -8.60 7.80
N THR A 20 -13.27 -9.15 8.78
CA THR A 20 -13.45 -10.55 9.19
C THR A 20 -14.83 -10.78 9.81
N ARG A 21 -15.34 -9.84 10.62
CA ARG A 21 -16.72 -9.87 11.14
C ARG A 21 -17.74 -9.87 10.03
N HIS A 22 -17.60 -8.95 9.08
CA HIS A 22 -18.49 -8.85 7.92
C HIS A 22 -18.49 -10.13 7.07
N SER A 23 -17.31 -10.69 6.79
CA SER A 23 -17.18 -11.96 6.06
C SER A 23 -17.82 -13.12 6.81
N ALA A 24 -17.68 -13.17 8.13
CA ALA A 24 -18.31 -14.20 8.94
C ALA A 24 -19.84 -14.10 8.90
N SER A 25 -20.40 -12.91 9.07
CA SER A 25 -21.84 -12.68 8.96
C SER A 25 -22.37 -13.09 7.57
N ARG A 26 -21.70 -12.65 6.51
CA ARG A 26 -22.08 -12.98 5.12
C ARG A 26 -22.07 -14.49 4.83
N ILE A 27 -21.05 -15.20 5.31
CA ILE A 27 -20.88 -16.65 5.04
C ILE A 27 -21.82 -17.50 5.89
N THR A 28 -22.01 -17.14 7.17
CA THR A 28 -22.81 -17.94 8.11
C THR A 28 -24.30 -17.61 8.08
N GLY A 29 -24.65 -16.42 7.59
CA GLY A 29 -26.00 -15.85 7.67
C GLY A 29 -26.37 -15.33 9.07
N ILE A 30 -25.42 -15.33 10.02
CA ILE A 30 -25.62 -14.84 11.39
C ILE A 30 -25.42 -13.33 11.40
N PRO A 31 -26.32 -12.53 12.02
CA PRO A 31 -26.17 -11.08 12.11
C PRO A 31 -24.84 -10.65 12.74
N GLU A 32 -24.28 -9.51 12.30
CA GLU A 32 -22.95 -9.03 12.75
C GLU A 32 -22.88 -8.79 14.26
N GLU A 33 -23.97 -8.40 14.90
CA GLU A 33 -24.07 -8.25 16.35
C GLU A 33 -23.83 -9.54 17.11
N ASN A 34 -24.03 -10.69 16.48
CA ASN A 34 -23.81 -12.01 17.03
C ASN A 34 -22.47 -12.63 16.59
N VAL A 35 -21.64 -11.86 15.88
CA VAL A 35 -20.26 -12.26 15.52
C VAL A 35 -19.27 -11.60 16.46
N HIS A 36 -18.64 -12.40 17.31
CA HIS A 36 -17.71 -11.96 18.34
C HIS A 36 -16.27 -12.29 17.96
N LEU A 37 -15.43 -11.25 17.82
CA LEU A 37 -14.00 -11.41 17.59
C LEU A 37 -13.24 -11.27 18.92
N HIS A 38 -12.46 -12.29 19.22
CA HIS A 38 -11.52 -12.35 20.33
C HIS A 38 -10.12 -12.12 19.76
N LEU A 39 -9.69 -10.85 19.73
CA LEU A 39 -8.43 -10.47 19.10
C LEU A 39 -7.24 -11.01 19.91
N CYS A 40 -6.41 -11.79 19.25
CA CYS A 40 -5.14 -12.28 19.76
C CYS A 40 -4.00 -11.33 19.39
N HIS A 41 -2.89 -11.39 20.14
CA HIS A 41 -1.69 -10.63 19.77
C HIS A 41 -1.15 -11.05 18.41
N LEU A 42 -0.71 -10.03 17.65
CA LEU A 42 -0.18 -10.18 16.31
C LEU A 42 1.33 -9.88 16.33
N GLY A 43 2.16 -10.84 15.91
CA GLY A 43 3.60 -10.64 15.78
C GLY A 43 4.03 -9.87 14.54
N GLY A 44 3.06 -9.33 13.81
CA GLY A 44 3.20 -8.61 12.55
C GLY A 44 2.21 -9.14 11.52
N GLY A 45 1.63 -8.25 10.72
CA GLY A 45 0.61 -8.64 9.74
C GLY A 45 1.06 -8.48 8.29
N TYR A 46 1.88 -7.45 8.03
CA TYR A 46 2.45 -7.15 6.70
C TYR A 46 1.41 -7.09 5.57
N GLY A 47 0.13 -6.82 5.92
CA GLY A 47 -0.99 -6.83 4.99
C GLY A 47 -1.58 -8.22 4.73
N ARG A 48 -1.15 -9.26 5.47
CA ARG A 48 -1.58 -10.66 5.27
C ARG A 48 -2.56 -11.16 6.32
N ASN A 49 -2.48 -10.63 7.53
CA ASN A 49 -3.34 -11.02 8.64
C ASN A 49 -4.51 -10.05 8.76
N GLY A 50 -5.53 -10.29 8.00
CA GLY A 50 -6.79 -9.57 7.97
C GLY A 50 -7.53 -9.95 6.70
N ASN A 51 -8.78 -10.34 6.82
CA ASN A 51 -9.65 -10.73 5.72
C ASN A 51 -8.95 -11.55 4.60
N GLY A 52 -8.06 -12.44 5.02
CA GLY A 52 -7.32 -13.32 4.10
C GLY A 52 -8.07 -14.60 3.80
N PRO A 53 -7.64 -15.35 2.75
CA PRO A 53 -8.22 -16.63 2.40
C PRO A 53 -8.33 -17.60 3.57
N GLN A 54 -7.38 -17.54 4.52
CA GLN A 54 -7.36 -18.38 5.71
C GLN A 54 -8.59 -18.15 6.61
N ALA A 55 -8.97 -16.88 6.82
CA ALA A 55 -10.12 -16.54 7.63
C ALA A 55 -11.41 -17.05 6.97
N GLU A 56 -11.59 -16.77 5.68
CA GLU A 56 -12.78 -17.24 4.95
C GLU A 56 -12.88 -18.78 4.90
N GLN A 57 -11.78 -19.48 4.64
CA GLN A 57 -11.75 -20.94 4.66
C GLN A 57 -12.12 -21.49 6.05
N THR A 58 -11.60 -20.87 7.12
CA THR A 58 -11.94 -21.29 8.48
C THR A 58 -13.42 -21.06 8.78
N ILE A 59 -13.99 -19.93 8.34
CA ILE A 59 -15.42 -19.63 8.51
C ILE A 59 -16.28 -20.66 7.76
N LEU A 60 -15.93 -20.97 6.51
CA LEU A 60 -16.64 -21.97 5.71
C LEU A 60 -16.64 -23.34 6.38
N LEU A 61 -15.46 -23.82 6.85
CA LEU A 61 -15.33 -25.10 7.55
C LEU A 61 -16.12 -25.13 8.85
N ALA A 62 -16.06 -24.06 9.65
CA ALA A 62 -16.80 -23.97 10.90
C ALA A 62 -18.32 -23.90 10.68
N ASN A 63 -18.75 -23.23 9.62
CA ASN A 63 -20.17 -23.16 9.26
C ASN A 63 -20.76 -24.52 8.81
N GLN A 64 -19.94 -25.35 8.17
CA GLN A 64 -20.32 -26.72 7.79
C GLN A 64 -20.29 -27.68 8.99
N ASN A 65 -19.61 -27.33 10.09
CA ASN A 65 -19.43 -28.17 11.29
C ASN A 65 -19.92 -27.42 12.53
N ARG A 66 -21.11 -26.85 12.49
CA ARG A 66 -21.68 -26.06 13.59
C ARG A 66 -21.63 -26.83 14.91
N GLY A 67 -21.31 -26.12 15.98
CA GLY A 67 -21.13 -26.69 17.32
C GLY A 67 -19.76 -27.33 17.58
N THR A 68 -18.91 -27.45 16.53
CA THR A 68 -17.55 -28.00 16.65
C THR A 68 -16.52 -26.88 16.53
N PRO A 69 -15.61 -26.70 17.51
CA PRO A 69 -14.51 -25.74 17.37
C PRO A 69 -13.56 -26.15 16.25
N ILE A 70 -13.29 -25.24 15.33
CA ILE A 70 -12.35 -25.44 14.23
C ILE A 70 -11.10 -24.58 14.47
N HIS A 71 -9.93 -25.20 14.42
CA HIS A 71 -8.63 -24.55 14.40
C HIS A 71 -7.92 -24.86 13.10
N MET A 72 -7.60 -23.83 12.30
CA MET A 72 -6.91 -23.98 11.03
C MET A 72 -5.57 -23.26 11.06
N LEU A 73 -4.56 -23.96 10.57
CA LEU A 73 -3.22 -23.41 10.32
C LEU A 73 -2.81 -23.81 8.90
N TRP A 74 -2.37 -22.83 8.12
CA TRP A 74 -1.68 -23.15 6.88
C TRP A 74 -0.25 -23.59 7.17
N THR A 75 0.23 -24.60 6.47
CA THR A 75 1.66 -24.90 6.45
C THR A 75 2.41 -23.80 5.70
N ARG A 76 3.73 -23.78 5.78
CA ARG A 76 4.53 -22.81 5.04
C ARG A 76 4.40 -23.03 3.54
N GLU A 77 4.30 -24.27 3.10
CA GLU A 77 4.10 -24.64 1.70
C GLU A 77 2.77 -24.12 1.17
N GLU A 78 1.69 -24.31 1.93
CA GLU A 78 0.38 -23.77 1.60
C GLU A 78 0.39 -22.25 1.53
N ASP A 79 1.03 -21.57 2.48
CA ASP A 79 1.16 -20.12 2.48
C ASP A 79 1.90 -19.60 1.23
N PHE A 80 2.91 -20.31 0.75
CA PHE A 80 3.61 -19.95 -0.48
C PHE A 80 2.79 -20.16 -1.75
N VAL A 81 1.98 -21.21 -1.81
CA VAL A 81 1.20 -21.58 -3.01
C VAL A 81 -0.09 -20.74 -3.09
N SER A 82 -0.77 -20.57 -1.97
CA SER A 82 -2.10 -19.94 -1.90
C SER A 82 -2.05 -18.45 -1.60
N THR A 83 -0.86 -17.86 -1.52
CA THR A 83 -0.71 -16.44 -1.21
C THR A 83 -1.08 -15.55 -2.39
N THR A 84 -1.59 -14.36 -2.09
CA THR A 84 -1.77 -13.30 -3.10
C THR A 84 -0.45 -12.61 -3.41
N TYR A 85 -0.34 -11.98 -4.56
CA TYR A 85 0.83 -11.24 -5.00
C TYR A 85 0.68 -9.73 -4.75
N ARG A 86 1.80 -9.02 -4.73
CA ARG A 86 1.78 -7.57 -4.86
C ARG A 86 1.25 -7.22 -6.24
N SER A 87 0.41 -6.20 -6.33
CA SER A 87 -0.11 -5.75 -7.61
C SER A 87 1.04 -5.32 -8.53
N MET A 88 0.95 -5.73 -9.77
CA MET A 88 1.80 -5.24 -10.85
C MET A 88 1.28 -3.88 -11.31
N GLY A 89 2.19 -3.02 -11.73
CA GLY A 89 1.82 -1.71 -12.26
C GLY A 89 2.87 -1.18 -13.22
N VAL A 90 2.45 -0.26 -14.06
CA VAL A 90 3.31 0.50 -14.95
C VAL A 90 2.97 1.98 -14.82
N ALA A 91 3.99 2.83 -14.89
CA ALA A 91 3.82 4.27 -14.87
C ALA A 91 4.51 4.94 -16.05
N ARG A 92 3.88 5.99 -16.56
CA ARG A 92 4.47 6.91 -17.53
C ARG A 92 4.47 8.30 -16.92
N LEU A 93 5.66 8.86 -16.76
CA LEU A 93 5.84 10.20 -16.22
C LEU A 93 6.43 11.10 -17.32
N ARG A 94 6.00 12.35 -17.32
CA ARG A 94 6.50 13.39 -18.22
C ARG A 94 6.55 14.69 -17.46
N ALA A 95 7.54 15.52 -17.73
CA ALA A 95 7.61 16.89 -17.27
C ALA A 95 8.13 17.80 -18.38
N ALA A 96 7.75 19.07 -18.32
CA ALA A 96 8.39 20.13 -19.04
C ALA A 96 9.17 20.99 -18.04
N LEU A 97 10.42 21.28 -18.36
CA LEU A 97 11.31 22.11 -17.55
C LEU A 97 11.42 23.50 -18.16
N ASP A 98 11.57 24.52 -17.33
CA ASP A 98 11.96 25.86 -17.76
C ASP A 98 13.47 25.94 -18.08
N GLU A 99 13.94 27.14 -18.44
CA GLU A 99 15.36 27.40 -18.76
C GLU A 99 16.30 27.16 -17.60
N ASP A 100 15.80 27.26 -16.37
CA ASP A 100 16.55 27.00 -15.12
C ASP A 100 16.45 25.55 -14.66
N GLY A 101 15.78 24.67 -15.41
CA GLY A 101 15.64 23.23 -15.10
C GLY A 101 14.50 22.89 -14.12
N TRP A 102 13.59 23.82 -13.82
CA TRP A 102 12.48 23.56 -12.90
C TRP A 102 11.21 23.11 -13.65
N PRO A 103 10.41 22.19 -13.06
CA PRO A 103 9.22 21.69 -13.71
C PRO A 103 8.11 22.76 -13.78
N VAL A 104 7.71 23.14 -14.98
CA VAL A 104 6.54 24.01 -15.25
C VAL A 104 5.28 23.19 -15.42
N ALA A 105 5.41 21.92 -15.80
CA ALA A 105 4.29 21.01 -15.92
C ALA A 105 4.75 19.57 -15.67
N MET A 106 3.87 18.75 -15.08
CA MET A 106 4.12 17.33 -14.86
C MET A 106 2.86 16.50 -15.13
N GLU A 107 3.01 15.41 -15.86
CA GLU A 107 1.96 14.42 -16.11
C GLU A 107 2.40 13.06 -15.59
N VAL A 108 1.54 12.42 -14.81
CA VAL A 108 1.72 11.04 -14.33
C VAL A 108 0.53 10.21 -14.78
N LYS A 109 0.80 9.13 -15.49
CA LYS A 109 -0.19 8.11 -15.87
C LYS A 109 0.22 6.78 -15.30
N THR A 110 -0.70 6.10 -14.64
CA THR A 110 -0.47 4.76 -14.11
C THR A 110 -1.51 3.78 -14.63
N ALA A 111 -1.10 2.53 -14.82
CA ALA A 111 -2.01 1.41 -15.01
C ALA A 111 -1.66 0.33 -13.98
N MET A 112 -2.66 -0.12 -13.24
CA MET A 112 -2.49 -1.06 -12.12
C MET A 112 -3.64 -2.06 -12.10
N ASP A 113 -3.46 -3.15 -11.35
CA ASP A 113 -4.50 -4.14 -11.16
C ASP A 113 -5.73 -3.52 -10.46
N GLU A 114 -6.93 -3.79 -10.98
CA GLU A 114 -8.19 -3.28 -10.43
C GLU A 114 -8.48 -3.81 -9.01
N LYS A 115 -7.97 -5.00 -8.67
CA LYS A 115 -8.15 -5.64 -7.37
C LYS A 115 -7.09 -5.23 -6.35
N ALA A 116 -6.14 -4.38 -6.75
CA ALA A 116 -5.06 -3.98 -5.87
C ALA A 116 -5.55 -2.99 -4.80
N PRO A 117 -5.66 -3.40 -3.52
CA PRO A 117 -6.13 -2.50 -2.47
C PRO A 117 -5.20 -1.30 -2.35
N GLY A 118 -5.75 -0.10 -2.38
CA GLY A 118 -4.98 1.13 -2.19
C GLY A 118 -3.89 1.39 -3.24
N SER A 119 -3.95 0.72 -4.39
CA SER A 119 -2.93 0.85 -5.44
C SER A 119 -2.82 2.27 -6.00
N THR A 120 -3.90 3.03 -5.90
CA THR A 120 -3.97 4.42 -6.35
C THR A 120 -4.19 5.43 -5.22
N ALA A 121 -4.48 4.95 -4.00
CA ALA A 121 -4.77 5.81 -2.88
C ALA A 121 -3.50 6.54 -2.39
N GLY A 122 -3.51 7.85 -2.47
CA GLY A 122 -2.50 8.71 -1.87
C GLY A 122 -1.26 8.95 -2.72
N PHE A 123 -1.31 8.68 -4.04
CA PHE A 123 -0.17 8.89 -4.91
C PHE A 123 -0.30 10.13 -5.78
N ASP A 124 -0.41 11.23 -5.12
CA ASP A 124 -0.15 12.51 -5.72
C ASP A 124 1.36 12.81 -5.66
N VAL A 125 2.04 12.76 -6.80
CA VAL A 125 3.44 13.20 -6.90
C VAL A 125 3.55 14.66 -6.53
N ALA A 126 2.56 15.48 -6.89
CA ALA A 126 2.50 16.90 -6.55
C ALA A 126 2.32 17.15 -5.04
N SER A 127 1.89 16.15 -4.27
CA SER A 127 1.77 16.30 -2.81
C SER A 127 3.11 16.45 -2.09
N ARG A 128 4.24 16.21 -2.77
CA ARG A 128 5.57 16.24 -2.15
C ARG A 128 6.56 17.14 -2.87
N TYR A 129 6.36 17.38 -4.17
CA TYR A 129 7.23 18.20 -4.99
C TYR A 129 6.43 19.23 -5.78
N PHE A 130 6.92 20.45 -5.84
CA PHE A 130 6.21 21.53 -6.51
C PHE A 130 6.24 21.35 -8.03
N ALA A 131 5.05 21.39 -8.64
CA ALA A 131 4.87 21.56 -10.08
C ALA A 131 3.59 22.39 -10.30
N PRO A 132 3.68 23.59 -10.91
CA PRO A 132 2.53 24.51 -11.02
C PRO A 132 1.38 23.94 -11.85
N ASN A 133 1.70 23.13 -12.85
CA ASN A 133 0.70 22.42 -13.66
C ASN A 133 0.89 20.92 -13.49
N TYR A 134 -0.08 20.27 -12.87
CA TYR A 134 0.01 18.85 -12.56
C TYR A 134 -1.22 18.08 -13.04
N ARG A 135 -0.98 16.93 -13.66
CA ARG A 135 -2.03 16.00 -14.05
C ARG A 135 -1.68 14.59 -13.63
N PHE A 136 -2.58 13.97 -12.86
CA PHE A 136 -2.52 12.56 -12.53
C PHE A 136 -3.70 11.81 -13.16
N SER A 137 -3.42 10.64 -13.72
CA SER A 137 -4.46 9.73 -14.20
C SER A 137 -4.06 8.29 -13.91
N THR A 138 -5.04 7.48 -13.57
CA THR A 138 -4.87 6.05 -13.32
C THR A 138 -5.87 5.25 -14.13
N HIS A 139 -5.46 4.05 -14.54
CA HIS A 139 -6.28 3.08 -15.25
C HIS A 139 -6.26 1.76 -14.50
N SER A 140 -7.43 1.18 -14.31
CA SER A 140 -7.58 -0.16 -13.74
C SER A 140 -7.54 -1.19 -14.86
N VAL A 141 -6.75 -2.24 -14.67
CA VAL A 141 -6.59 -3.33 -15.62
C VAL A 141 -6.83 -4.65 -14.88
N ALA A 142 -7.70 -5.49 -15.43
CA ALA A 142 -7.95 -6.81 -14.87
C ALA A 142 -6.79 -7.77 -15.19
N PHE A 143 -6.19 -8.35 -14.16
CA PHE A 143 -5.19 -9.41 -14.29
C PHE A 143 -5.76 -10.73 -13.73
N HIS A 144 -5.23 -11.84 -14.25
CA HIS A 144 -5.60 -13.19 -13.80
C HIS A 144 -4.85 -13.63 -12.52
N ILE A 145 -3.80 -12.91 -12.15
CA ILE A 145 -2.99 -13.20 -10.96
C ILE A 145 -3.73 -12.74 -9.70
N PRO A 146 -3.84 -13.56 -8.65
CA PRO A 146 -4.44 -13.14 -7.39
C PRO A 146 -3.57 -12.09 -6.70
N VAL A 147 -4.10 -10.89 -6.53
CA VAL A 147 -3.43 -9.79 -5.84
C VAL A 147 -4.06 -9.54 -4.48
N GLY A 148 -3.27 -9.01 -3.56
CA GLY A 148 -3.73 -8.64 -2.22
C GLY A 148 -2.80 -7.66 -1.54
N THR A 149 -3.19 -7.25 -0.36
CA THR A 149 -2.44 -6.30 0.44
C THR A 149 -1.07 -6.86 0.84
N ARG A 150 -0.04 -6.05 0.65
CA ARG A 150 1.34 -6.33 1.06
C ARG A 150 1.91 -5.10 1.75
N ARG A 151 2.91 -5.29 2.61
CA ARG A 151 3.59 -4.20 3.33
C ARG A 151 3.88 -3.01 2.42
N GLY A 152 3.34 -1.82 2.81
CA GLY A 152 3.41 -0.58 2.06
C GLY A 152 2.34 -0.41 0.98
N VAL A 153 1.51 -1.43 0.73
CA VAL A 153 0.38 -1.40 -0.23
C VAL A 153 0.84 -0.93 -1.62
N GLY A 154 0.33 0.20 -2.12
CA GLY A 154 0.77 0.82 -3.38
C GLY A 154 2.04 1.69 -3.27
N ALA A 155 2.39 2.11 -2.04
CA ALA A 155 3.48 3.05 -1.81
C ALA A 155 4.85 2.61 -2.38
N PRO A 156 5.28 1.35 -2.28
CA PRO A 156 6.59 0.96 -2.81
C PRO A 156 6.76 1.20 -4.30
N ALA A 157 5.75 0.80 -5.11
CA ALA A 157 5.82 1.00 -6.56
C ALA A 157 5.79 2.49 -6.92
N MET A 158 4.87 3.22 -6.31
CA MET A 158 4.67 4.63 -6.61
C MET A 158 5.83 5.51 -6.13
N ASN A 159 6.37 5.25 -4.94
CA ASN A 159 7.58 5.94 -4.49
C ASN A 159 8.76 5.67 -5.42
N PHE A 160 8.91 4.43 -5.88
CA PHE A 160 9.93 4.10 -6.87
C PHE A 160 9.77 4.94 -8.15
N TYR A 161 8.57 4.99 -8.71
CA TYR A 161 8.31 5.78 -9.93
C TYR A 161 8.61 7.26 -9.71
N ARG A 162 8.11 7.83 -8.61
CA ARG A 162 8.31 9.24 -8.29
C ARG A 162 9.77 9.59 -8.06
N GLU A 163 10.44 8.86 -7.18
CA GLU A 163 11.81 9.19 -6.78
C GLU A 163 12.81 8.93 -7.89
N SER A 164 12.60 7.88 -8.71
CA SER A 164 13.40 7.66 -9.91
C SER A 164 13.21 8.80 -10.92
N PHE A 165 11.97 9.25 -11.12
CA PHE A 165 11.70 10.36 -12.02
C PHE A 165 12.29 11.69 -11.52
N MET A 166 12.30 11.93 -10.21
CA MET A 166 13.00 13.11 -9.66
C MET A 166 14.51 13.07 -9.94
N ASN A 167 15.13 11.89 -9.92
CA ASN A 167 16.53 11.74 -10.34
C ASN A 167 16.73 12.06 -11.83
N GLU A 168 15.82 11.58 -12.69
CA GLU A 168 15.87 11.88 -14.12
C GLU A 168 15.72 13.37 -14.39
N LEU A 169 14.82 14.06 -13.68
CA LEU A 169 14.66 15.51 -13.81
C LEU A 169 15.88 16.28 -13.31
N ALA A 170 16.43 15.91 -12.18
CA ALA A 170 17.66 16.50 -11.65
C ALA A 170 18.82 16.36 -12.65
N HIS A 171 18.97 15.16 -13.23
CA HIS A 171 19.98 14.91 -14.27
C HIS A 171 19.74 15.75 -15.51
N ALA A 172 18.49 15.85 -15.99
CA ALA A 172 18.13 16.68 -17.14
C ALA A 172 18.38 18.19 -16.91
N ALA A 173 18.22 18.62 -15.64
CA ALA A 173 18.51 19.98 -15.20
C ALA A 173 20.01 20.24 -14.93
N GLY A 174 20.87 19.20 -14.96
CA GLY A 174 22.27 19.31 -14.58
C GLY A 174 22.50 19.60 -13.12
N MET A 175 21.55 19.23 -12.25
CA MET A 175 21.57 19.51 -10.81
C MET A 175 21.84 18.25 -10.00
N ASP A 176 22.40 18.43 -8.81
CA ASP A 176 22.50 17.37 -7.81
C ASP A 176 21.10 16.91 -7.36
N PRO A 177 20.82 15.60 -7.28
CA PRO A 177 19.49 15.08 -6.92
C PRO A 177 18.99 15.48 -5.54
N TYR A 178 19.88 15.66 -4.56
CA TYR A 178 19.53 16.14 -3.23
C TYR A 178 19.12 17.62 -3.28
N GLN A 179 19.93 18.47 -3.90
CA GLN A 179 19.63 19.91 -4.04
C GLN A 179 18.35 20.14 -4.83
N TYR A 180 18.13 19.36 -5.90
CA TYR A 180 16.94 19.45 -6.73
C TYR A 180 15.66 19.18 -5.91
N ARG A 181 15.66 18.09 -5.12
CA ARG A 181 14.52 17.77 -4.23
C ARG A 181 14.27 18.84 -3.19
N ARG A 182 15.35 19.28 -2.56
CA ARG A 182 15.29 20.29 -1.53
C ARG A 182 14.61 21.57 -2.00
N GLU A 183 15.00 22.05 -3.18
CA GLU A 183 14.41 23.23 -3.80
C GLU A 183 12.96 23.01 -4.22
N LEU A 184 12.62 21.87 -4.81
CA LEU A 184 11.23 21.55 -5.15
C LEU A 184 10.30 21.50 -3.94
N ILE A 185 10.78 20.96 -2.82
CA ILE A 185 10.03 20.98 -1.55
C ILE A 185 9.88 22.42 -1.04
N ALA A 186 10.93 23.21 -1.09
CA ALA A 186 10.92 24.61 -0.60
C ALA A 186 9.95 25.50 -1.39
N ARG A 187 9.81 25.27 -2.69
CA ARG A 187 8.89 26.00 -3.59
C ARG A 187 7.41 25.65 -3.38
N GLY A 188 7.14 24.47 -2.83
CA GLY A 188 5.78 24.03 -2.53
C GLY A 188 5.21 24.68 -1.28
N ASP A 189 3.89 24.71 -1.18
CA ASP A 189 3.16 25.12 0.02
C ASP A 189 2.62 23.89 0.77
N LEU A 190 3.52 23.11 1.33
CA LEU A 190 3.20 21.90 2.09
C LEU A 190 3.24 22.20 3.59
N PRO A 191 2.27 21.70 4.37
CA PRO A 191 2.24 21.94 5.82
C PRO A 191 3.48 21.41 6.56
N TYR A 192 4.17 20.40 6.01
CA TYR A 192 5.35 19.76 6.62
C TYR A 192 6.65 20.06 5.87
N LYS A 193 6.69 21.08 4.98
CA LYS A 193 7.86 21.30 4.13
C LYS A 193 9.16 21.49 4.91
N ASN A 194 9.12 22.20 6.03
CA ASN A 194 10.30 22.43 6.84
C ASN A 194 10.83 21.14 7.49
N ASP A 195 9.93 20.25 7.93
CA ASP A 195 10.31 18.95 8.48
C ASP A 195 10.86 18.03 7.39
N MET A 196 10.29 18.08 6.18
CA MET A 196 10.77 17.32 5.03
C MET A 196 12.17 17.78 4.61
N ILE A 197 12.41 19.10 4.53
CA ILE A 197 13.72 19.69 4.23
C ILE A 197 14.74 19.27 5.30
N LYS A 198 14.38 19.42 6.58
CA LYS A 198 15.25 19.03 7.68
C LYS A 198 15.62 17.55 7.64
N ALA A 199 14.64 16.66 7.39
CA ALA A 199 14.90 15.23 7.29
C ALA A 199 15.83 14.90 6.10
N LEU A 200 15.62 15.56 4.96
CA LEU A 200 16.45 15.40 3.77
C LEU A 200 17.89 15.89 4.02
N ASP A 201 18.04 17.08 4.64
CA ASP A 201 19.32 17.67 4.98
C ASP A 201 20.11 16.78 5.97
N MET A 202 19.44 16.26 7.01
CA MET A 202 20.05 15.31 7.95
C MET A 202 20.47 14.01 7.27
N ALA A 203 19.68 13.48 6.35
CA ALA A 203 20.03 12.27 5.62
C ALA A 203 21.25 12.48 4.72
N ALA A 204 21.34 13.63 4.06
CA ALA A 204 22.50 14.00 3.25
C ALA A 204 23.77 14.15 4.10
N GLU A 205 23.67 14.79 5.25
CA GLU A 205 24.78 14.94 6.21
C GLU A 205 25.25 13.58 6.75
N MET A 206 24.30 12.74 7.20
CA MET A 206 24.61 11.42 7.78
C MET A 206 25.22 10.44 6.77
N SER A 207 24.90 10.60 5.49
CA SER A 207 25.44 9.76 4.40
C SER A 207 26.71 10.32 3.77
N ASP A 208 27.21 11.45 4.23
CA ASP A 208 28.32 12.19 3.61
C ASP A 208 28.07 12.42 2.12
N TRP A 209 26.84 12.89 1.79
CA TRP A 209 26.40 13.07 0.40
C TRP A 209 27.33 14.00 -0.38
N GLY A 210 27.78 13.54 -1.54
CA GLY A 210 28.72 14.30 -2.40
C GLY A 210 30.16 13.86 -2.27
N SER A 211 30.51 13.04 -1.28
CA SER A 211 31.84 12.42 -1.19
C SER A 211 31.99 11.31 -2.24
N PRO A 212 33.18 11.12 -2.81
CA PRO A 212 33.44 9.99 -3.71
C PRO A 212 33.22 8.66 -3.00
N LEU A 213 32.58 7.71 -3.71
CA LEU A 213 32.40 6.32 -3.25
C LEU A 213 33.73 5.55 -3.39
#